data_57d58590787301ad32ea62aff1636ffc
#
_entry.id   57d58590787301ad32ea62aff1636ffc
#
_cell.length_a   1.000
_cell.length_b   1.000
_cell.length_c   1.000
_cell.angle_alpha   90.00
_cell.angle_beta   90.00
_cell.angle_gamma   90.00
#
_symmetry.space_group_name_H-M   'P 1'
#
loop_
_entity.id
_entity.type
_entity.pdbx_description
1 polymer ?
#
loop_
_entity_poly.entity_id
_entity_poly.type
_entity_poly.pdbx_seq_one_letter_code
_entity_poly.pdbx_strand_id
1 'polypeptide(L)'
;MIVRLACGALQGVDAFRVDLEVDFLRKGMPAFVMVGLAEGAVREAKERVFAAMRSCGFTLPAARITVNLAPADRRKAGSAYDLPLAVALLGAAGVLPAERLEGWFLAGELSLSGAIKPVPGVLPLGMLARNEGAKGIVTAPENASEAALVKGLPAYGPATLDEAVRFLMGECELMPAEPPVSDDDPARGILDFSDVKGQEHAKRAIEIAAAGAHNLLLIGPPGSGKTMLAKRIPSILPPLEPDEALEVTKIYSVAGILGCTGLVSERPFREPHHTVSDVALVGGGAYPRPGEVSLAHRGVLFLDELPEYGKNTLDVLRQPLAGGTVTVSRSAHSVTFPADCMLVAAMNPCPCGYATDPRHTCVCSPGLIRRYRARLSGPLLDRIDLHINVPAVPYEELQAGASPVTSARMRERVLAARAVQQARYAEVPYCRTNADLSGSLLEKHCRMGAPERAFLREAVQRLALSARAYTRILRISRTIADLAGSESIGVPHLAEAIGCRVLDREAF
;
A
#
# COMPACT_ATOMS: atom_id res chain seq x y z
N MET A 1 1.14 9.50 44.00
CA MET A 1 0.51 10.49 43.08
C MET A 1 0.31 9.76 41.77
N ILE A 2 -0.90 9.81 41.22
CA ILE A 2 -1.21 9.17 39.94
C ILE A 2 -1.16 10.25 38.86
N VAL A 3 -0.37 10.02 37.82
CA VAL A 3 -0.30 10.86 36.62
C VAL A 3 -0.85 10.06 35.45
N ARG A 4 -1.64 10.74 34.61
CA ARG A 4 -2.21 10.19 33.37
C ARG A 4 -1.67 10.95 32.17
N LEU A 5 -1.30 10.21 31.13
CA LEU A 5 -0.81 10.77 29.88
C LEU A 5 -1.43 9.98 28.71
N ALA A 6 -1.91 10.72 27.71
CA ALA A 6 -2.42 10.10 26.48
C ALA A 6 -1.27 9.77 25.53
N CYS A 7 -1.25 8.57 25.01
CA CYS A 7 -0.40 8.12 23.92
C CYS A 7 -1.18 7.18 22.99
N GLY A 8 -0.55 6.58 22.02
CA GLY A 8 -1.25 5.71 21.08
C GLY A 8 -0.50 4.42 20.78
N ALA A 9 -1.23 3.45 20.26
CA ALA A 9 -0.72 2.21 19.72
C ALA A 9 -1.22 2.00 18.29
N LEU A 10 -0.40 1.40 17.45
CA LEU A 10 -0.78 1.03 16.09
C LEU A 10 -1.61 -0.26 16.08
N GLN A 11 -2.63 -0.29 15.24
CA GLN A 11 -3.38 -1.49 14.88
C GLN A 11 -3.64 -1.50 13.36
N GLY A 12 -2.85 -2.27 12.63
CA GLY A 12 -2.85 -2.16 11.16
C GLY A 12 -2.27 -0.84 10.70
N VAL A 13 -3.03 -0.10 9.92
CA VAL A 13 -2.67 1.25 9.45
C VAL A 13 -3.25 2.37 10.31
N ASP A 14 -4.04 2.04 11.32
CA ASP A 14 -4.67 3.00 12.22
C ASP A 14 -4.03 2.95 13.60
N ALA A 15 -4.36 3.95 14.42
CA ALA A 15 -3.94 4.04 15.80
C ALA A 15 -5.15 4.03 16.74
N PHE A 16 -4.95 3.52 17.94
CA PHE A 16 -5.92 3.62 19.03
C PHE A 16 -5.31 4.25 20.27
N ARG A 17 -6.13 4.92 21.05
CA ARG A 17 -5.73 5.60 22.28
C ARG A 17 -5.24 4.60 23.32
N VAL A 18 -4.15 4.96 23.98
CA VAL A 18 -3.61 4.29 25.16
C VAL A 18 -3.48 5.33 26.26
N ASP A 19 -4.14 5.09 27.37
CA ASP A 19 -3.98 5.88 28.58
C ASP A 19 -2.85 5.26 29.41
N LEU A 20 -1.75 5.99 29.56
CA LEU A 20 -0.62 5.63 30.38
C LEU A 20 -0.81 6.25 31.75
N GLU A 21 -0.96 5.40 32.78
CA GLU A 21 -1.13 5.80 34.16
C GLU A 21 0.11 5.37 34.96
N VAL A 22 0.67 6.29 35.71
CA VAL A 22 1.83 6.02 36.58
C VAL A 22 1.45 6.35 38.00
N ASP A 23 1.49 5.34 38.89
CA ASP A 23 1.40 5.50 40.34
C ASP A 23 2.79 5.43 40.96
N PHE A 24 3.17 6.48 41.67
CA PHE A 24 4.49 6.64 42.28
C PHE A 24 4.35 6.76 43.78
N LEU A 25 4.73 5.67 44.51
CA LEU A 25 4.65 5.58 45.96
C LEU A 25 6.07 5.61 46.59
N ARG A 26 6.33 6.66 47.34
CA ARG A 26 7.63 6.83 48.07
C ARG A 26 7.79 5.92 49.29
N LYS A 27 6.72 5.19 49.65
CA LYS A 27 6.71 4.28 50.81
C LYS A 27 6.72 2.82 50.33
N GLY A 28 7.45 1.97 51.03
CA GLY A 28 7.56 0.52 50.74
C GLY A 28 8.85 0.13 50.03
N MET A 29 9.02 -1.15 49.74
CA MET A 29 10.17 -1.65 48.99
C MET A 29 10.17 -1.11 47.56
N PRO A 30 11.29 -0.63 47.03
CA PRO A 30 11.41 -0.20 45.65
C PRO A 30 11.03 -1.35 44.68
N ALA A 31 10.11 -1.08 43.80
CA ALA A 31 9.66 -2.03 42.78
C ALA A 31 9.18 -1.29 41.56
N PHE A 32 9.31 -1.92 40.39
CA PHE A 32 8.72 -1.44 39.15
C PHE A 32 7.83 -2.53 38.54
N VAL A 33 6.55 -2.25 38.41
CA VAL A 33 5.53 -3.15 37.89
C VAL A 33 4.83 -2.52 36.70
N MET A 34 4.73 -3.24 35.60
CA MET A 34 4.00 -2.79 34.41
C MET A 34 2.86 -3.74 34.12
N VAL A 35 1.64 -3.22 33.95
CA VAL A 35 0.42 -3.95 33.66
C VAL A 35 -0.26 -3.42 32.38
N GLY A 36 -1.23 -4.13 31.82
CA GLY A 36 -1.97 -3.70 30.63
C GLY A 36 -1.49 -4.32 29.32
N LEU A 37 -1.12 -5.63 29.33
CA LEU A 37 -0.69 -6.40 28.17
C LEU A 37 0.50 -5.77 27.40
N ALA A 38 1.49 -5.25 28.15
CA ALA A 38 2.73 -4.77 27.57
C ALA A 38 3.55 -5.96 27.04
N GLU A 39 3.95 -5.90 25.76
CA GLU A 39 4.82 -6.91 25.15
C GLU A 39 6.31 -6.67 25.48
N GLY A 40 7.19 -7.61 25.07
CA GLY A 40 8.60 -7.61 25.44
C GLY A 40 9.29 -6.26 25.31
N ALA A 41 9.21 -5.62 24.14
CA ALA A 41 9.82 -4.32 23.88
C ALA A 41 9.35 -3.21 24.85
N VAL A 42 8.06 -3.22 25.21
CA VAL A 42 7.50 -2.26 26.16
C VAL A 42 7.96 -2.58 27.60
N ARG A 43 8.14 -3.85 27.94
CA ARG A 43 8.71 -4.25 29.25
C ARG A 43 10.19 -3.88 29.37
N GLU A 44 10.95 -3.99 28.26
CA GLU A 44 12.36 -3.58 28.19
C GLU A 44 12.53 -2.06 28.22
N ALA A 45 11.49 -1.29 27.90
CA ALA A 45 11.51 0.17 27.96
C ALA A 45 11.99 0.71 29.33
N LYS A 46 11.73 -0.02 30.43
CA LYS A 46 12.20 0.35 31.75
C LYS A 46 13.69 0.68 31.77
N GLU A 47 14.53 -0.23 31.28
CA GLU A 47 15.98 -0.05 31.35
C GLU A 47 16.46 1.12 30.48
N ARG A 48 15.86 1.27 29.28
CA ARG A 48 16.16 2.41 28.38
C ARG A 48 15.75 3.74 29.01
N VAL A 49 14.51 3.81 29.50
CA VAL A 49 13.92 5.02 30.10
C VAL A 49 14.74 5.47 31.33
N PHE A 50 15.04 4.56 32.25
CA PHE A 50 15.80 4.90 33.43
C PHE A 50 17.26 5.32 33.10
N ALA A 51 17.88 4.73 32.07
CA ALA A 51 19.20 5.12 31.61
C ALA A 51 19.14 6.52 30.96
N ALA A 52 18.17 6.77 30.08
CA ALA A 52 17.96 8.06 29.44
C ALA A 52 17.72 9.19 30.46
N MET A 53 16.85 8.93 31.44
CA MET A 53 16.59 9.90 32.52
C MET A 53 17.86 10.26 33.30
N ARG A 54 18.64 9.26 33.70
CA ARG A 54 19.93 9.51 34.41
C ARG A 54 20.93 10.30 33.55
N SER A 55 21.00 9.97 32.25
CA SER A 55 21.88 10.66 31.30
C SER A 55 21.51 12.13 31.11
N CYS A 56 20.21 12.45 31.21
CA CYS A 56 19.68 13.82 31.18
C CYS A 56 19.69 14.51 32.57
N GLY A 57 20.30 13.90 33.61
CA GLY A 57 20.41 14.50 34.95
C GLY A 57 19.15 14.31 35.82
N PHE A 58 18.13 13.58 35.35
CA PHE A 58 16.96 13.30 36.16
C PHE A 58 17.16 12.08 37.03
N THR A 59 17.08 12.26 38.35
CA THR A 59 17.18 11.18 39.32
C THR A 59 15.82 10.93 39.97
N LEU A 60 15.35 9.69 39.92
CA LEU A 60 14.14 9.31 40.64
C LEU A 60 14.53 8.78 42.04
N PRO A 61 13.80 9.21 43.09
CA PRO A 61 13.98 8.62 44.42
C PRO A 61 13.49 7.15 44.41
N ALA A 62 14.00 6.35 45.32
CA ALA A 62 13.57 4.98 45.51
C ALA A 62 12.06 4.95 45.82
N ALA A 63 11.30 4.24 45.02
CA ALA A 63 9.86 4.20 45.11
C ALA A 63 9.29 2.89 44.58
N ARG A 64 8.05 2.58 44.96
CA ARG A 64 7.24 1.57 44.27
C ARG A 64 6.49 2.25 43.13
N ILE A 65 6.80 1.84 41.92
CA ILE A 65 6.23 2.41 40.69
C ILE A 65 5.33 1.37 40.05
N THR A 66 4.09 1.72 39.78
CA THR A 66 3.17 0.88 39.00
C THR A 66 2.75 1.66 37.76
N VAL A 67 2.99 1.06 36.61
CA VAL A 67 2.63 1.61 35.28
C VAL A 67 1.48 0.78 34.72
N ASN A 68 0.39 1.43 34.38
CA ASN A 68 -0.76 0.81 33.72
C ASN A 68 -0.91 1.38 32.32
N LEU A 69 -1.09 0.50 31.32
CA LEU A 69 -1.37 0.84 29.92
C LEU A 69 -2.79 0.39 29.60
N ALA A 70 -3.75 1.30 29.68
CA ALA A 70 -5.16 1.00 29.35
C ALA A 70 -5.46 1.28 27.86
N PRO A 71 -6.36 0.51 27.22
CA PRO A 71 -7.16 -0.60 27.73
C PRO A 71 -6.39 -1.92 27.84
N ALA A 72 -6.71 -2.77 28.81
CA ALA A 72 -5.98 -4.02 29.08
C ALA A 72 -6.33 -5.18 28.13
N ASP A 73 -7.35 -5.04 27.28
CA ASP A 73 -7.77 -6.02 26.29
C ASP A 73 -6.97 -5.98 24.99
N ARG A 74 -6.20 -4.88 24.76
CA ARG A 74 -5.38 -4.69 23.57
C ARG A 74 -3.90 -4.74 23.91
N ARG A 75 -3.12 -5.43 23.11
CA ARG A 75 -1.67 -5.50 23.29
C ARG A 75 -0.98 -4.22 22.84
N LYS A 76 0.07 -3.82 23.53
CA LYS A 76 0.93 -2.69 23.23
C LYS A 76 2.30 -3.20 22.85
N ALA A 77 2.75 -2.84 21.67
CA ALA A 77 4.01 -3.28 21.09
C ALA A 77 4.81 -2.08 20.58
N GLY A 78 6.12 -2.27 20.44
CA GLY A 78 7.04 -1.25 19.94
C GLY A 78 7.64 -0.36 21.01
N SER A 79 8.51 0.54 20.57
CA SER A 79 9.32 1.43 21.43
C SER A 79 8.75 2.85 21.56
N ALA A 80 7.63 3.14 20.90
CA ALA A 80 7.00 4.46 20.88
C ALA A 80 6.57 4.96 22.28
N TYR A 81 6.57 4.07 23.28
CA TYR A 81 6.17 4.36 24.64
C TYR A 81 7.30 4.88 25.54
N ASP A 82 8.57 4.86 25.08
CA ASP A 82 9.70 5.26 25.92
C ASP A 82 9.60 6.73 26.35
N LEU A 83 9.34 7.64 25.40
CA LEU A 83 9.17 9.06 25.68
C LEU A 83 7.94 9.33 26.58
N PRO A 84 6.72 8.86 26.27
CA PRO A 84 5.58 9.08 27.16
C PRO A 84 5.80 8.47 28.55
N LEU A 85 6.46 7.31 28.67
CA LEU A 85 6.76 6.69 29.95
C LEU A 85 7.73 7.53 30.79
N ALA A 86 8.82 8.04 30.19
CA ALA A 86 9.78 8.91 30.85
C ALA A 86 9.11 10.16 31.39
N VAL A 87 8.33 10.84 30.56
CA VAL A 87 7.62 12.09 30.93
C VAL A 87 6.59 11.83 32.02
N ALA A 88 5.81 10.74 31.93
CA ALA A 88 4.83 10.38 32.97
C ALA A 88 5.50 10.02 34.31
N LEU A 89 6.67 9.36 34.28
CA LEU A 89 7.46 9.07 35.49
C LEU A 89 7.97 10.35 36.15
N LEU A 90 8.45 11.33 35.36
CA LEU A 90 8.90 12.64 35.87
C LEU A 90 7.75 13.42 36.46
N GLY A 91 6.59 13.36 35.83
CA GLY A 91 5.35 13.94 36.38
C GLY A 91 4.96 13.31 37.71
N ALA A 92 4.94 11.98 37.79
CA ALA A 92 4.57 11.25 39.00
C ALA A 92 5.58 11.42 40.16
N ALA A 93 6.86 11.65 39.83
CA ALA A 93 7.88 11.97 40.80
C ALA A 93 7.83 13.42 41.33
N GLY A 94 7.06 14.29 40.66
CA GLY A 94 6.94 15.71 40.99
C GLY A 94 8.02 16.61 40.41
N VAL A 95 8.75 16.12 39.41
CA VAL A 95 9.75 16.92 38.66
C VAL A 95 9.06 17.83 37.66
N LEU A 96 7.98 17.32 37.04
CA LEU A 96 7.15 18.04 36.07
C LEU A 96 5.72 18.14 36.60
N PRO A 97 5.09 19.35 36.65
CA PRO A 97 3.70 19.49 37.09
C PRO A 97 2.74 18.71 36.21
N ALA A 98 1.86 17.90 36.79
CA ALA A 98 0.93 17.03 36.05
C ALA A 98 0.00 17.82 35.13
N GLU A 99 -0.40 19.03 35.53
CA GLU A 99 -1.27 19.93 34.76
C GLU A 99 -0.62 20.37 33.42
N ARG A 100 0.71 20.38 33.35
CA ARG A 100 1.45 20.69 32.14
C ARG A 100 1.39 19.57 31.10
N LEU A 101 1.07 18.34 31.53
CA LEU A 101 0.96 17.16 30.66
C LEU A 101 -0.42 17.02 30.01
N GLU A 102 -1.43 17.68 30.56
CA GLU A 102 -2.81 17.58 30.07
C GLU A 102 -2.95 18.09 28.63
N GLY A 103 -3.51 17.25 27.79
CA GLY A 103 -3.78 17.55 26.38
C GLY A 103 -2.59 17.37 25.46
N TRP A 104 -1.42 16.96 25.95
CA TRP A 104 -0.30 16.59 25.09
C TRP A 104 -0.34 15.12 24.71
N PHE A 105 0.06 14.83 23.47
CA PHE A 105 0.21 13.48 22.95
C PHE A 105 1.70 13.24 22.67
N LEU A 106 2.24 12.15 23.17
CA LEU A 106 3.67 11.85 23.04
C LEU A 106 3.89 10.51 22.36
N ALA A 107 4.93 10.45 21.49
CA ALA A 107 5.37 9.22 20.85
C ALA A 107 6.86 9.31 20.50
N GLY A 108 7.68 8.35 20.92
CA GLY A 108 9.11 8.33 20.60
C GLY A 108 9.85 7.26 21.37
N GLU A 109 10.91 6.75 20.78
CA GLU A 109 11.87 5.86 21.43
C GLU A 109 12.97 6.69 22.10
N LEU A 110 13.54 6.22 23.22
CA LEU A 110 14.66 6.86 23.87
C LEU A 110 15.93 6.05 23.71
N SER A 111 17.02 6.71 23.30
CA SER A 111 18.35 6.14 23.43
C SER A 111 18.80 6.19 24.90
N LEU A 112 19.82 5.41 25.25
CA LEU A 112 20.41 5.44 26.61
C LEU A 112 21.00 6.81 26.98
N SER A 113 21.37 7.62 25.97
CA SER A 113 21.86 9.00 26.17
C SER A 113 20.76 10.04 26.32
N GLY A 114 19.49 9.64 26.21
CA GLY A 114 18.35 10.55 26.29
C GLY A 114 17.94 11.21 24.97
N ALA A 115 18.56 10.85 23.83
CA ALA A 115 18.10 11.33 22.53
C ALA A 115 16.79 10.65 22.15
N ILE A 116 15.85 11.41 21.60
CA ILE A 116 14.57 10.91 21.10
C ILE A 116 14.79 10.37 19.68
N LYS A 117 14.39 9.12 19.46
CA LYS A 117 14.57 8.39 18.20
C LYS A 117 13.26 8.23 17.47
N PRO A 118 13.29 8.21 16.12
CA PRO A 118 12.09 8.05 15.32
C PRO A 118 11.43 6.69 15.52
N VAL A 119 10.11 6.71 15.43
CA VAL A 119 9.25 5.53 15.51
C VAL A 119 8.33 5.44 14.28
N PRO A 120 7.95 4.26 13.83
CA PRO A 120 7.03 4.11 12.71
C PRO A 120 5.58 4.49 13.11
N GLY A 121 4.80 4.96 12.15
CA GLY A 121 3.37 5.20 12.33
C GLY A 121 3.02 6.48 13.06
N VAL A 122 3.84 7.51 12.99
CA VAL A 122 3.54 8.79 13.66
C VAL A 122 2.39 9.52 12.98
N LEU A 123 2.18 9.36 11.67
CA LEU A 123 1.03 9.95 10.99
C LEU A 123 -0.32 9.44 11.56
N PRO A 124 -0.62 8.13 11.65
CA PRO A 124 -1.83 7.67 12.30
C PRO A 124 -1.91 8.03 13.79
N LEU A 125 -0.79 8.10 14.52
CA LEU A 125 -0.76 8.60 15.90
C LEU A 125 -1.16 10.08 15.98
N GLY A 126 -0.67 10.93 15.09
CA GLY A 126 -1.04 12.33 14.98
C GLY A 126 -2.53 12.52 14.62
N MET A 127 -3.04 11.69 13.70
CA MET A 127 -4.48 11.71 13.38
C MET A 127 -5.35 11.35 14.59
N LEU A 128 -4.93 10.36 15.37
CA LEU A 128 -5.57 10.01 16.62
C LEU A 128 -5.52 11.19 17.60
N ALA A 129 -4.35 11.77 17.83
CA ALA A 129 -4.15 12.91 18.73
C ALA A 129 -5.07 14.10 18.36
N ARG A 130 -5.18 14.43 17.07
CA ARG A 130 -6.10 15.47 16.57
C ARG A 130 -7.56 15.13 16.90
N ASN A 131 -7.99 13.89 16.65
CA ASN A 131 -9.36 13.45 16.88
C ASN A 131 -9.74 13.47 18.38
N GLU A 132 -8.75 13.25 19.25
CA GLU A 132 -8.88 13.35 20.71
C GLU A 132 -8.79 14.80 21.23
N GLY A 133 -8.60 15.79 20.34
CA GLY A 133 -8.49 17.21 20.72
C GLY A 133 -7.20 17.56 21.43
N ALA A 134 -6.10 16.89 21.14
CA ALA A 134 -4.79 17.18 21.73
C ALA A 134 -4.31 18.59 21.37
N LYS A 135 -3.59 19.24 22.30
CA LYS A 135 -2.92 20.54 22.10
C LYS A 135 -1.81 20.46 21.06
N GLY A 136 -1.18 19.29 20.95
CA GLY A 136 -0.10 19.01 20.02
C GLY A 136 0.49 17.62 20.25
N ILE A 137 1.36 17.21 19.34
CA ILE A 137 2.15 15.96 19.47
C ILE A 137 3.61 16.28 19.63
N VAL A 138 4.27 15.60 20.58
CA VAL A 138 5.73 15.65 20.83
C VAL A 138 6.32 14.32 20.39
N THR A 139 7.29 14.35 19.47
CA THR A 139 7.90 13.16 18.89
C THR A 139 9.36 13.42 18.51
N ALA A 140 10.04 12.47 17.89
CA ALA A 140 11.39 12.67 17.38
C ALA A 140 11.45 13.78 16.31
N PRO A 141 12.57 14.51 16.16
CA PRO A 141 12.72 15.53 15.13
C PRO A 141 12.39 15.03 13.72
N GLU A 142 12.83 13.83 13.38
CA GLU A 142 12.61 13.18 12.08
C GLU A 142 11.13 12.83 11.83
N ASN A 143 10.37 12.59 12.90
CA ASN A 143 8.95 12.31 12.80
C ASN A 143 8.06 13.58 12.89
N ALA A 144 8.58 14.67 13.40
CA ALA A 144 7.78 15.87 13.62
C ALA A 144 7.23 16.44 12.31
N SER A 145 8.00 16.41 11.22
CA SER A 145 7.56 16.80 9.89
C SER A 145 6.47 15.86 9.33
N GLU A 146 6.56 14.55 9.59
CA GLU A 146 5.50 13.58 9.26
C GLU A 146 4.20 13.88 10.02
N ALA A 147 4.30 14.15 11.33
CA ALA A 147 3.16 14.52 12.17
C ALA A 147 2.51 15.83 11.72
N ALA A 148 3.29 16.77 11.20
CA ALA A 148 2.82 18.06 10.69
C ALA A 148 1.93 17.94 9.43
N LEU A 149 1.92 16.79 8.75
CA LEU A 149 0.94 16.49 7.69
C LEU A 149 -0.50 16.47 8.22
N VAL A 150 -0.69 16.31 9.53
CA VAL A 150 -2.02 16.31 10.17
C VAL A 150 -2.46 17.76 10.39
N LYS A 151 -3.26 18.28 9.47
CA LYS A 151 -3.79 19.65 9.56
C LYS A 151 -4.51 19.90 10.89
N GLY A 152 -4.16 20.99 11.56
CA GLY A 152 -4.79 21.40 12.81
C GLY A 152 -4.21 20.77 14.08
N LEU A 153 -3.09 20.02 13.98
CA LEU A 153 -2.34 19.50 15.11
C LEU A 153 -0.90 20.02 15.05
N PRO A 154 -0.45 20.90 15.96
CA PRO A 154 0.95 21.29 16.05
C PRO A 154 1.83 20.08 16.41
N ALA A 155 2.95 19.89 15.71
CA ALA A 155 3.93 18.83 15.97
C ALA A 155 5.26 19.41 16.39
N TYR A 156 5.84 18.88 17.45
CA TYR A 156 7.10 19.35 18.02
C TYR A 156 8.12 18.22 18.07
N GLY A 157 9.35 18.52 17.66
CA GLY A 157 10.44 17.57 17.55
C GLY A 157 11.64 17.90 18.44
N PRO A 158 11.54 17.80 19.78
CA PRO A 158 12.71 17.95 20.64
C PRO A 158 13.73 16.83 20.37
N ALA A 159 15.02 17.17 20.38
CA ALA A 159 16.08 16.21 20.10
C ALA A 159 16.37 15.29 21.30
N THR A 160 16.11 15.76 22.52
CA THR A 160 16.40 15.03 23.76
C THR A 160 15.25 15.06 24.75
N LEU A 161 15.27 14.12 25.70
CA LEU A 161 14.31 14.07 26.80
C LEU A 161 14.37 15.37 27.65
N ASP A 162 15.55 15.94 27.89
CA ASP A 162 15.72 17.21 28.63
C ASP A 162 15.00 18.35 27.91
N GLU A 163 15.21 18.48 26.62
CA GLU A 163 14.54 19.51 25.80
C GLU A 163 13.01 19.33 25.79
N ALA A 164 12.53 18.08 25.68
CA ALA A 164 11.11 17.78 25.75
C ALA A 164 10.50 18.18 27.10
N VAL A 165 11.19 17.89 28.21
CA VAL A 165 10.76 18.26 29.56
C VAL A 165 10.73 19.79 29.72
N ARG A 166 11.79 20.50 29.33
CA ARG A 166 11.86 21.98 29.40
C ARG A 166 10.78 22.63 28.54
N PHE A 167 10.50 22.09 27.35
CA PHE A 167 9.39 22.54 26.51
C PHE A 167 8.04 22.37 27.23
N LEU A 168 7.75 21.20 27.78
CA LEU A 168 6.52 20.93 28.51
C LEU A 168 6.38 21.78 29.78
N MET A 169 7.49 22.13 30.44
CA MET A 169 7.51 23.07 31.57
C MET A 169 7.26 24.53 31.13
N GLY A 170 7.44 24.85 29.85
CA GLY A 170 7.39 26.20 29.31
C GLY A 170 8.68 26.99 29.56
N GLU A 171 9.79 26.31 29.78
CA GLU A 171 11.10 26.92 29.98
C GLU A 171 11.87 27.15 28.67
N CYS A 172 11.45 26.47 27.60
CA CYS A 172 11.92 26.75 26.24
C CYS A 172 10.75 26.71 25.26
N GLU A 173 10.90 27.46 24.18
CA GLU A 173 9.97 27.45 23.07
C GLU A 173 10.52 26.59 21.96
N LEU A 174 9.68 25.72 21.39
CA LEU A 174 9.96 24.99 20.16
C LEU A 174 9.04 25.52 19.07
N MET A 175 9.58 25.69 17.88
CA MET A 175 8.76 25.98 16.72
C MET A 175 8.03 24.71 16.28
N PRO A 176 6.73 24.79 15.97
CA PRO A 176 6.04 23.68 15.35
C PRO A 176 6.72 23.27 14.04
N ALA A 177 6.86 21.97 13.82
CA ALA A 177 7.44 21.47 12.58
C ALA A 177 6.52 21.80 11.40
N GLU A 178 7.13 22.13 10.29
CA GLU A 178 6.40 22.33 9.03
C GLU A 178 6.23 21.00 8.29
N PRO A 179 5.10 20.81 7.56
CA PRO A 179 4.96 19.66 6.68
C PRO A 179 6.12 19.64 5.67
N PRO A 180 6.69 18.48 5.38
CA PRO A 180 7.72 18.39 4.37
C PRO A 180 7.14 18.85 3.03
N VAL A 181 7.90 19.67 2.33
CA VAL A 181 7.58 20.08 0.96
C VAL A 181 7.66 18.81 0.12
N SER A 182 6.61 18.49 -0.62
CA SER A 182 6.66 17.39 -1.59
C SER A 182 7.80 17.71 -2.56
N ASP A 183 8.82 16.86 -2.57
CA ASP A 183 9.82 16.85 -3.64
C ASP A 183 9.10 16.34 -4.92
N ASP A 184 8.26 17.17 -5.50
CA ASP A 184 7.88 17.08 -6.89
C ASP A 184 9.13 17.46 -7.70
N ASP A 185 10.15 16.58 -7.70
CA ASP A 185 11.30 16.74 -8.58
C ASP A 185 10.85 16.45 -10.01
N PRO A 186 10.60 17.48 -10.84
CA PRO A 186 10.24 17.29 -12.23
C PRO A 186 11.35 16.62 -13.04
N ALA A 187 12.54 16.44 -12.45
CA ALA A 187 13.69 15.78 -13.06
C ALA A 187 13.79 14.28 -12.75
N ARG A 188 12.95 13.69 -11.93
CA ARG A 188 12.76 12.23 -11.92
C ARG A 188 12.18 11.88 -13.27
N GLY A 189 13.07 11.41 -14.18
CA GLY A 189 12.77 11.13 -15.59
C GLY A 189 11.47 10.37 -15.73
N ILE A 190 10.39 11.08 -16.04
CA ILE A 190 9.07 10.49 -16.26
C ILE A 190 9.23 9.55 -17.44
N LEU A 191 9.18 8.24 -17.17
CA LEU A 191 9.22 7.23 -18.21
C LEU A 191 8.00 7.42 -19.12
N ASP A 192 8.24 7.76 -20.39
CA ASP A 192 7.16 8.03 -21.35
C ASP A 192 6.95 6.84 -22.30
N PHE A 193 5.70 6.59 -22.69
CA PHE A 193 5.37 5.56 -23.67
C PHE A 193 5.87 5.87 -25.07
N SER A 194 6.27 7.11 -25.39
CA SER A 194 6.93 7.47 -26.64
C SER A 194 8.30 6.80 -26.82
N ASP A 195 8.97 6.44 -25.72
CA ASP A 195 10.24 5.68 -25.77
C ASP A 195 10.04 4.23 -26.17
N VAL A 196 8.82 3.69 -26.02
CA VAL A 196 8.49 2.32 -26.39
C VAL A 196 8.19 2.27 -27.89
N LYS A 197 9.10 1.70 -28.64
CA LYS A 197 8.96 1.54 -30.09
C LYS A 197 8.07 0.36 -30.42
N GLY A 198 7.16 0.54 -31.38
CA GLY A 198 6.15 -0.46 -31.73
C GLY A 198 5.23 -0.81 -30.56
N GLN A 199 4.82 -2.08 -30.47
CA GLN A 199 3.99 -2.63 -29.39
C GLN A 199 2.62 -1.95 -29.23
N GLU A 200 2.03 -1.45 -30.32
CA GLU A 200 0.77 -0.68 -30.27
C GLU A 200 -0.38 -1.47 -29.62
N HIS A 201 -0.44 -2.80 -29.87
CA HIS A 201 -1.41 -3.67 -29.25
C HIS A 201 -1.23 -3.76 -27.73
N ALA A 202 0.00 -3.87 -27.25
CA ALA A 202 0.31 -3.90 -25.82
C ALA A 202 0.03 -2.53 -25.15
N LYS A 203 0.39 -1.42 -25.79
CA LYS A 203 0.06 -0.07 -25.32
C LYS A 203 -1.46 0.11 -25.19
N ARG A 204 -2.24 -0.32 -26.19
CA ARG A 204 -3.70 -0.27 -26.15
C ARG A 204 -4.29 -1.10 -25.02
N ALA A 205 -3.78 -2.32 -24.80
CA ALA A 205 -4.21 -3.15 -23.69
C ALA A 205 -3.87 -2.55 -22.33
N ILE A 206 -2.71 -1.92 -22.20
CA ILE A 206 -2.30 -1.20 -20.99
C ILE A 206 -3.23 0.01 -20.74
N GLU A 207 -3.61 0.74 -21.78
CA GLU A 207 -4.57 1.84 -21.68
C GLU A 207 -5.94 1.35 -21.17
N ILE A 208 -6.44 0.23 -21.72
CA ILE A 208 -7.68 -0.40 -21.25
C ILE A 208 -7.55 -0.82 -19.78
N ALA A 209 -6.44 -1.46 -19.43
CA ALA A 209 -6.17 -1.89 -18.06
C ALA A 209 -6.13 -0.71 -17.09
N ALA A 210 -5.43 0.38 -17.43
CA ALA A 210 -5.36 1.61 -16.65
C ALA A 210 -6.73 2.30 -16.52
N ALA A 211 -7.50 2.35 -17.61
CA ALA A 211 -8.83 2.98 -17.63
C ALA A 211 -9.83 2.23 -16.75
N GLY A 212 -9.81 0.90 -16.72
CA GLY A 212 -10.74 0.08 -15.95
C GLY A 212 -10.24 -0.43 -14.61
N ALA A 213 -8.98 -0.18 -14.23
CA ALA A 213 -8.25 -0.81 -13.11
C ALA A 213 -8.19 -2.34 -13.24
N HIS A 214 -8.03 -2.84 -14.46
CA HIS A 214 -7.99 -4.27 -14.73
C HIS A 214 -6.60 -4.85 -14.48
N ASN A 215 -6.53 -6.05 -13.93
CA ASN A 215 -5.29 -6.81 -13.80
C ASN A 215 -4.81 -7.30 -15.17
N LEU A 216 -3.49 -7.23 -15.40
CA LEU A 216 -2.88 -7.47 -16.71
C LEU A 216 -1.75 -8.51 -16.64
N LEU A 217 -1.73 -9.44 -17.59
CA LEU A 217 -0.62 -10.37 -17.80
C LEU A 217 0.00 -10.14 -19.19
N LEU A 218 1.29 -9.82 -19.20
CA LEU A 218 2.11 -9.66 -20.40
C LEU A 218 2.87 -10.96 -20.69
N ILE A 219 2.69 -11.55 -21.86
CA ILE A 219 3.31 -12.81 -22.27
C ILE A 219 4.18 -12.53 -23.49
N GLY A 220 5.47 -12.88 -23.46
CA GLY A 220 6.32 -12.65 -24.61
C GLY A 220 7.77 -13.13 -24.39
N PRO A 221 8.57 -13.20 -25.46
CA PRO A 221 9.94 -13.66 -25.37
C PRO A 221 10.82 -12.73 -24.51
N PRO A 222 11.99 -13.18 -24.06
CA PRO A 222 12.96 -12.32 -23.41
C PRO A 222 13.30 -11.11 -24.30
N GLY A 223 13.48 -9.94 -23.69
CA GLY A 223 13.81 -8.71 -24.43
C GLY A 223 12.66 -8.10 -25.25
N SER A 224 11.41 -8.57 -25.12
CA SER A 224 10.25 -7.99 -25.82
C SER A 224 9.74 -6.66 -25.21
N GLY A 225 10.33 -6.19 -24.12
CA GLY A 225 9.97 -4.90 -23.51
C GLY A 225 8.88 -4.96 -22.44
N LYS A 226 8.50 -6.16 -21.92
CA LYS A 226 7.44 -6.32 -20.91
C LYS A 226 7.66 -5.45 -19.67
N THR A 227 8.84 -5.52 -19.07
CA THR A 227 9.23 -4.72 -17.90
C THR A 227 9.26 -3.21 -18.21
N MET A 228 9.72 -2.85 -19.42
CA MET A 228 9.73 -1.46 -19.89
C MET A 228 8.30 -0.90 -20.00
N LEU A 229 7.36 -1.68 -20.53
CA LEU A 229 5.95 -1.33 -20.62
C LEU A 229 5.33 -1.17 -19.23
N ALA A 230 5.57 -2.13 -18.33
CA ALA A 230 5.01 -2.12 -16.97
C ALA A 230 5.45 -0.90 -16.16
N LYS A 231 6.73 -0.54 -16.20
CA LYS A 231 7.29 0.63 -15.49
C LYS A 231 6.71 1.98 -15.93
N ARG A 232 6.08 2.04 -17.09
CA ARG A 232 5.43 3.25 -17.62
C ARG A 232 3.96 3.38 -17.23
N ILE A 233 3.35 2.34 -16.68
CA ILE A 233 1.92 2.36 -16.29
C ILE A 233 1.60 3.50 -15.33
N PRO A 234 2.40 3.81 -14.29
CA PRO A 234 2.11 4.93 -13.40
C PRO A 234 1.94 6.27 -14.12
N SER A 235 2.67 6.50 -15.24
CA SER A 235 2.60 7.76 -15.99
C SER A 235 1.24 8.04 -16.64
N ILE A 236 0.41 7.00 -16.82
CA ILE A 236 -0.92 7.13 -17.43
C ILE A 236 -2.08 6.96 -16.43
N LEU A 237 -1.79 6.56 -15.19
CA LEU A 237 -2.82 6.43 -14.16
C LEU A 237 -3.31 7.82 -13.71
N PRO A 238 -4.57 7.94 -13.25
CA PRO A 238 -5.05 9.16 -12.60
C PRO A 238 -4.20 9.51 -11.37
N PRO A 239 -4.04 10.79 -11.03
CA PRO A 239 -3.38 11.18 -9.79
C PRO A 239 -4.12 10.58 -8.58
N LEU A 240 -3.45 10.49 -7.43
CA LEU A 240 -4.12 10.12 -6.19
C LEU A 240 -5.07 11.23 -5.76
N GLU A 241 -6.29 10.87 -5.40
CA GLU A 241 -7.19 11.77 -4.68
C GLU A 241 -6.63 12.03 -3.26
N PRO A 242 -6.94 13.17 -2.62
CA PRO A 242 -6.39 13.50 -1.31
C PRO A 242 -6.58 12.39 -0.25
N ASP A 243 -7.73 11.74 -0.24
CA ASP A 243 -8.02 10.65 0.69
C ASP A 243 -7.21 9.39 0.34
N GLU A 244 -7.03 9.08 -0.95
CA GLU A 244 -6.17 7.99 -1.42
C GLU A 244 -4.71 8.23 -1.06
N ALA A 245 -4.23 9.48 -1.24
CA ALA A 245 -2.88 9.87 -0.86
C ALA A 245 -2.63 9.69 0.64
N LEU A 246 -3.62 10.04 1.47
CA LEU A 246 -3.55 9.83 2.91
C LEU A 246 -3.55 8.35 3.29
N GLU A 247 -4.38 7.51 2.63
CA GLU A 247 -4.39 6.04 2.84
C GLU A 247 -3.00 5.45 2.55
N VAL A 248 -2.39 5.81 1.42
CA VAL A 248 -1.06 5.32 1.03
C VAL A 248 0.00 5.83 2.00
N THR A 249 -0.04 7.11 2.39
CA THR A 249 0.93 7.70 3.31
C THR A 249 0.86 7.04 4.69
N LYS A 250 -0.33 6.69 5.20
CA LYS A 250 -0.49 5.91 6.44
C LYS A 250 0.20 4.55 6.36
N ILE A 251 0.04 3.82 5.23
CA ILE A 251 0.70 2.53 5.04
C ILE A 251 2.22 2.70 5.09
N TYR A 252 2.77 3.72 4.43
CA TYR A 252 4.21 3.99 4.38
C TYR A 252 4.75 4.44 5.73
N SER A 253 3.98 5.25 6.48
CA SER A 253 4.27 5.63 7.86
C SER A 253 4.40 4.39 8.77
N VAL A 254 3.40 3.51 8.76
CA VAL A 254 3.41 2.27 9.57
C VAL A 254 4.51 1.29 9.14
N ALA A 255 4.83 1.25 7.84
CA ALA A 255 5.97 0.46 7.35
C ALA A 255 7.32 1.04 7.78
N GLY A 256 7.38 2.30 8.19
CA GLY A 256 8.60 3.01 8.56
C GLY A 256 9.48 3.40 7.37
N ILE A 257 8.88 3.59 6.19
CA ILE A 257 9.58 3.92 4.94
C ILE A 257 9.17 5.27 4.35
N LEU A 258 8.34 6.05 5.05
CA LEU A 258 7.88 7.34 4.58
C LEU A 258 9.04 8.35 4.42
N GLY A 259 10.05 8.29 5.31
CA GLY A 259 11.18 9.21 5.29
C GLY A 259 10.73 10.67 5.47
N CYS A 260 11.46 11.59 4.81
CA CYS A 260 11.16 13.02 4.80
C CYS A 260 10.30 13.44 3.58
N THR A 261 9.67 12.49 2.89
CA THR A 261 8.94 12.73 1.63
C THR A 261 7.52 13.13 1.91
N GLY A 262 7.04 14.03 2.48
CA GLY A 262 5.67 14.53 2.57
C GLY A 262 4.53 13.53 2.33
N LEU A 263 3.41 14.04 1.90
CA LEU A 263 2.27 13.22 1.46
C LEU A 263 2.66 12.49 0.15
N VAL A 264 2.40 11.19 0.08
CA VAL A 264 2.63 10.43 -1.15
C VAL A 264 1.66 10.92 -2.22
N SER A 265 2.16 11.64 -3.22
CA SER A 265 1.39 12.25 -4.31
C SER A 265 1.27 11.34 -5.54
N GLU A 266 2.25 10.47 -5.74
CA GLU A 266 2.29 9.56 -6.89
C GLU A 266 1.74 8.17 -6.54
N ARG A 267 1.12 7.52 -7.52
CA ARG A 267 0.67 6.11 -7.34
C ARG A 267 1.87 5.19 -7.18
N PRO A 268 1.91 4.38 -6.12
CA PRO A 268 2.99 3.45 -5.88
C PRO A 268 3.22 2.47 -7.05
N PHE A 269 4.48 2.20 -7.33
CA PHE A 269 4.89 1.09 -8.20
C PHE A 269 5.83 0.17 -7.42
N ARG A 270 5.40 -1.06 -7.16
CA ARG A 270 6.17 -2.04 -6.39
C ARG A 270 6.53 -3.22 -7.28
N GLU A 271 7.82 -3.55 -7.30
CA GLU A 271 8.40 -4.61 -8.12
C GLU A 271 9.21 -5.56 -7.23
N PRO A 272 8.54 -6.43 -6.44
CA PRO A 272 9.25 -7.40 -5.62
C PRO A 272 9.92 -8.45 -6.49
N HIS A 273 11.14 -8.85 -6.11
CA HIS A 273 11.86 -9.91 -6.79
C HIS A 273 11.15 -11.27 -6.57
N HIS A 274 11.23 -12.20 -7.54
CA HIS A 274 10.55 -13.51 -7.48
C HIS A 274 10.97 -14.39 -6.29
N THR A 275 12.11 -14.10 -5.64
CA THR A 275 12.56 -14.77 -4.40
C THR A 275 11.91 -14.23 -3.12
N VAL A 276 11.00 -13.26 -3.23
CA VAL A 276 10.31 -12.68 -2.08
C VAL A 276 9.56 -13.77 -1.29
N SER A 277 9.63 -13.69 0.05
CA SER A 277 8.85 -14.60 0.90
C SER A 277 7.38 -14.19 0.97
N ASP A 278 6.50 -15.15 1.33
CA ASP A 278 5.07 -14.91 1.53
C ASP A 278 4.84 -13.74 2.52
N VAL A 279 5.60 -13.73 3.62
CA VAL A 279 5.53 -12.68 4.65
C VAL A 279 5.95 -11.31 4.12
N ALA A 280 6.98 -11.25 3.29
CA ALA A 280 7.40 -9.97 2.70
C ALA A 280 6.39 -9.50 1.65
N LEU A 281 5.75 -10.42 0.92
CA LEU A 281 4.78 -10.05 -0.10
C LEU A 281 3.45 -9.55 0.50
N VAL A 282 2.85 -10.29 1.43
CA VAL A 282 1.51 -9.94 1.97
C VAL A 282 1.56 -9.26 3.34
N GLY A 283 2.70 -9.29 3.99
CA GLY A 283 2.85 -8.79 5.35
C GLY A 283 2.86 -9.88 6.40
N GLY A 284 3.30 -9.54 7.58
CA GLY A 284 3.42 -10.50 8.68
C GLY A 284 4.54 -10.14 9.67
N GLY A 285 5.07 -11.15 10.32
CA GLY A 285 6.07 -11.01 11.38
C GLY A 285 5.48 -11.17 12.77
N ALA A 286 6.32 -11.09 13.80
CA ALA A 286 5.90 -11.10 15.20
C ALA A 286 5.00 -9.88 15.51
N TYR A 287 5.36 -8.74 14.97
CA TYR A 287 4.56 -7.52 14.88
C TYR A 287 4.12 -7.37 13.42
N PRO A 288 2.84 -7.60 13.09
CA PRO A 288 2.40 -7.57 11.72
C PRO A 288 2.69 -6.22 11.04
N ARG A 289 3.47 -6.26 9.96
CA ARG A 289 3.78 -5.10 9.12
C ARG A 289 3.16 -5.28 7.74
N PRO A 290 2.82 -4.19 7.05
CA PRO A 290 2.34 -4.27 5.68
C PRO A 290 3.42 -4.85 4.75
N GLY A 291 3.02 -5.72 3.81
CA GLY A 291 3.89 -6.28 2.78
C GLY A 291 3.82 -5.50 1.47
N GLU A 292 4.53 -5.98 0.43
CA GLU A 292 4.63 -5.33 -0.87
C GLU A 292 3.26 -5.08 -1.52
N VAL A 293 2.28 -5.98 -1.32
CA VAL A 293 0.92 -5.80 -1.84
C VAL A 293 0.24 -4.58 -1.21
N SER A 294 0.42 -4.38 0.10
CA SER A 294 -0.10 -3.21 0.81
C SER A 294 0.67 -1.94 0.46
N LEU A 295 1.99 -2.05 0.26
CA LEU A 295 2.81 -0.94 -0.22
C LEU A 295 2.47 -0.51 -1.66
N ALA A 296 1.86 -1.40 -2.45
CA ALA A 296 1.33 -1.11 -3.78
C ALA A 296 -0.10 -0.55 -3.75
N HIS A 297 -0.70 -0.35 -2.57
CA HIS A 297 -2.08 0.13 -2.44
C HIS A 297 -2.34 1.40 -3.26
N ARG A 298 -3.47 1.45 -3.98
CA ARG A 298 -3.84 2.52 -4.94
C ARG A 298 -2.87 2.70 -6.11
N GLY A 299 -1.93 1.76 -6.29
CA GLY A 299 -0.91 1.80 -7.33
C GLY A 299 -0.83 0.50 -8.10
N VAL A 300 0.39 0.12 -8.47
CA VAL A 300 0.71 -1.04 -9.29
C VAL A 300 1.61 -2.01 -8.53
N LEU A 301 1.20 -3.27 -8.46
CA LEU A 301 2.07 -4.38 -8.08
C LEU A 301 2.53 -5.08 -9.35
N PHE A 302 3.82 -4.96 -9.66
CA PHE A 302 4.41 -5.60 -10.83
C PHE A 302 5.18 -6.87 -10.43
N LEU A 303 4.78 -8.01 -11.00
CA LEU A 303 5.43 -9.31 -10.79
C LEU A 303 6.07 -9.76 -12.11
N ASP A 304 7.37 -9.56 -12.24
CA ASP A 304 8.11 -10.07 -13.38
C ASP A 304 8.41 -11.57 -13.19
N GLU A 305 8.56 -12.29 -14.29
CA GLU A 305 8.82 -13.75 -14.28
C GLU A 305 7.82 -14.53 -13.41
N LEU A 306 6.53 -14.23 -13.54
CA LEU A 306 5.46 -14.74 -12.67
C LEU A 306 5.53 -16.25 -12.36
N PRO A 307 5.85 -17.18 -13.31
CA PRO A 307 5.95 -18.61 -13.00
C PRO A 307 7.18 -19.00 -12.15
N GLU A 308 8.12 -18.08 -11.89
CA GLU A 308 9.29 -18.35 -11.05
C GLU A 308 9.05 -18.07 -9.56
N TYR A 309 7.94 -17.39 -9.23
CA TYR A 309 7.51 -17.26 -7.84
C TYR A 309 7.10 -18.59 -7.24
N GLY A 310 7.32 -18.76 -5.94
CA GLY A 310 6.86 -19.92 -5.20
C GLY A 310 5.33 -20.09 -5.29
N LYS A 311 4.85 -21.32 -5.39
CA LYS A 311 3.42 -21.60 -5.50
C LYS A 311 2.63 -21.00 -4.32
N ASN A 312 3.14 -21.12 -3.10
CA ASN A 312 2.50 -20.56 -1.91
C ASN A 312 2.45 -19.04 -1.99
N THR A 313 3.53 -18.40 -2.42
CA THR A 313 3.64 -16.95 -2.61
C THR A 313 2.62 -16.42 -3.63
N LEU A 314 2.33 -17.18 -4.69
CA LEU A 314 1.27 -16.81 -5.64
C LEU A 314 -0.13 -17.05 -5.08
N ASP A 315 -0.32 -18.10 -4.28
CA ASP A 315 -1.62 -18.44 -3.74
C ASP A 315 -2.11 -17.42 -2.68
N VAL A 316 -1.21 -16.79 -1.92
CA VAL A 316 -1.58 -15.75 -0.95
C VAL A 316 -2.08 -14.46 -1.61
N LEU A 317 -1.75 -14.20 -2.88
CA LEU A 317 -2.27 -13.06 -3.63
C LEU A 317 -3.78 -13.16 -3.95
N ARG A 318 -4.37 -14.34 -3.81
CA ARG A 318 -5.79 -14.53 -4.14
C ARG A 318 -6.73 -13.71 -3.27
N GLN A 319 -6.38 -13.52 -2.00
CA GLN A 319 -7.20 -12.74 -1.07
C GLN A 319 -7.17 -11.24 -1.42
N PRO A 320 -6.01 -10.56 -1.52
CA PRO A 320 -5.95 -9.15 -1.86
C PRO A 320 -6.56 -8.84 -3.23
N LEU A 321 -6.31 -9.67 -4.25
CA LEU A 321 -6.87 -9.48 -5.59
C LEU A 321 -8.40 -9.68 -5.67
N ALA A 322 -9.03 -10.25 -4.64
CA ALA A 322 -10.47 -10.43 -4.58
C ALA A 322 -11.16 -9.41 -3.68
N GLY A 323 -10.51 -9.00 -2.60
CA GLY A 323 -11.11 -8.19 -1.54
C GLY A 323 -10.43 -6.85 -1.28
N GLY A 324 -9.36 -6.51 -2.01
CA GLY A 324 -8.63 -5.25 -1.79
C GLY A 324 -7.98 -5.11 -0.41
N THR A 325 -7.89 -6.20 0.35
CA THR A 325 -7.32 -6.22 1.70
C THR A 325 -6.54 -7.49 1.97
N VAL A 326 -5.56 -7.41 2.85
CA VAL A 326 -4.81 -8.55 3.38
C VAL A 326 -5.06 -8.67 4.87
N THR A 327 -5.53 -9.83 5.32
CA THR A 327 -5.68 -10.12 6.74
C THR A 327 -4.56 -11.05 7.19
N VAL A 328 -3.70 -10.54 8.05
CA VAL A 328 -2.64 -11.31 8.71
C VAL A 328 -3.15 -11.79 10.05
N SER A 329 -3.46 -13.09 10.15
CA SER A 329 -3.92 -13.72 11.39
C SER A 329 -2.78 -14.50 12.03
N ARG A 330 -2.53 -14.24 13.31
CA ARG A 330 -1.63 -15.00 14.19
C ARG A 330 -2.41 -15.40 15.43
N SER A 331 -1.88 -16.36 16.18
CA SER A 331 -2.54 -16.93 17.36
C SER A 331 -3.09 -15.90 18.36
N ALA A 332 -2.57 -14.68 18.36
CA ALA A 332 -2.96 -13.62 19.29
C ALA A 332 -3.52 -12.37 18.63
N HIS A 333 -3.41 -12.20 17.30
CA HIS A 333 -3.82 -11.00 16.58
C HIS A 333 -4.30 -11.30 15.17
N SER A 334 -5.34 -10.59 14.77
CA SER A 334 -5.74 -10.46 13.37
C SER A 334 -5.67 -8.98 13.00
N VAL A 335 -4.86 -8.66 12.00
CA VAL A 335 -4.66 -7.29 11.51
C VAL A 335 -4.96 -7.28 10.02
N THR A 336 -5.74 -6.31 9.59
CA THR A 336 -6.08 -6.12 8.18
C THR A 336 -5.37 -4.89 7.64
N PHE A 337 -4.69 -5.05 6.50
CA PHE A 337 -4.05 -3.98 5.77
C PHE A 337 -4.78 -3.73 4.45
N PRO A 338 -4.94 -2.47 4.02
CA PRO A 338 -5.39 -2.16 2.67
C PRO A 338 -4.43 -2.72 1.63
N ALA A 339 -4.96 -3.27 0.53
CA ALA A 339 -4.18 -3.93 -0.51
C ALA A 339 -4.90 -3.88 -1.87
N ASP A 340 -5.60 -2.78 -2.14
CA ASP A 340 -6.30 -2.54 -3.40
C ASP A 340 -5.31 -1.95 -4.40
N CYS A 341 -4.71 -2.83 -5.22
CA CYS A 341 -3.72 -2.48 -6.23
C CYS A 341 -4.03 -3.15 -7.57
N MET A 342 -3.56 -2.55 -8.64
CA MET A 342 -3.59 -3.14 -9.98
C MET A 342 -2.44 -4.14 -10.11
N LEU A 343 -2.76 -5.42 -10.28
CA LEU A 343 -1.74 -6.43 -10.58
C LEU A 343 -1.34 -6.34 -12.05
N VAL A 344 -0.06 -6.12 -12.28
CA VAL A 344 0.57 -6.28 -13.59
C VAL A 344 1.59 -7.41 -13.47
N ALA A 345 1.51 -8.40 -14.32
CA ALA A 345 2.44 -9.52 -14.30
C ALA A 345 3.08 -9.72 -15.67
N ALA A 346 4.29 -10.24 -15.69
CA ALA A 346 4.97 -10.62 -16.92
C ALA A 346 5.45 -12.06 -16.84
N MET A 347 5.41 -12.75 -17.97
CA MET A 347 5.95 -14.11 -18.08
C MET A 347 6.49 -14.39 -19.48
N ASN A 348 7.38 -15.37 -19.56
CA ASN A 348 7.77 -15.93 -20.84
C ASN A 348 6.74 -16.99 -21.30
N PRO A 349 6.58 -17.25 -22.61
CA PRO A 349 5.62 -18.22 -23.13
C PRO A 349 5.97 -19.68 -22.80
N CYS A 350 7.24 -19.94 -22.51
CA CYS A 350 7.80 -21.26 -22.15
C CYS A 350 9.12 -21.11 -21.39
N PRO A 351 9.72 -22.17 -20.82
CA PRO A 351 10.98 -22.09 -20.08
C PRO A 351 12.16 -21.53 -20.87
N CYS A 352 12.26 -21.84 -22.17
CA CYS A 352 13.32 -21.24 -23.01
C CYS A 352 13.00 -19.83 -23.49
N GLY A 353 11.74 -19.39 -23.37
CA GLY A 353 11.27 -18.05 -23.72
C GLY A 353 10.81 -17.87 -25.17
N TYR A 354 11.02 -18.82 -26.07
CA TYR A 354 10.89 -18.59 -27.51
C TYR A 354 9.68 -19.28 -28.17
N ALA A 355 8.74 -19.84 -27.45
CA ALA A 355 7.60 -20.56 -28.05
C ALA A 355 6.73 -19.71 -28.98
N THR A 356 6.74 -18.38 -28.82
CA THR A 356 5.99 -17.44 -29.67
C THR A 356 6.90 -16.50 -30.49
N ASP A 357 8.22 -16.71 -30.48
CA ASP A 357 9.15 -15.88 -31.24
C ASP A 357 9.41 -16.50 -32.63
N PRO A 358 9.02 -15.85 -33.73
CA PRO A 358 9.26 -16.39 -35.07
C PRO A 358 10.74 -16.40 -35.47
N ARG A 359 11.61 -15.70 -34.76
CA ARG A 359 13.06 -15.57 -35.05
C ARG A 359 13.88 -16.67 -34.39
N HIS A 360 13.35 -17.36 -33.39
CA HIS A 360 14.07 -18.38 -32.64
C HIS A 360 13.24 -19.66 -32.53
N THR A 361 13.91 -20.79 -32.75
CA THR A 361 13.26 -22.10 -32.59
C THR A 361 13.10 -22.45 -31.11
N CYS A 362 11.87 -22.71 -30.69
CA CYS A 362 11.61 -23.22 -29.35
C CYS A 362 12.07 -24.66 -29.19
N VAL A 363 12.90 -24.94 -28.17
CA VAL A 363 13.43 -26.29 -27.88
C VAL A 363 12.59 -27.03 -26.81
N CYS A 364 11.53 -26.42 -26.29
CA CYS A 364 10.71 -27.01 -25.25
C CYS A 364 9.69 -28.01 -25.80
N SER A 365 9.62 -29.20 -25.20
CA SER A 365 8.54 -30.13 -25.51
C SER A 365 7.17 -29.59 -25.07
N PRO A 366 6.07 -29.99 -25.72
CA PRO A 366 4.73 -29.59 -25.31
C PRO A 366 4.41 -29.88 -23.84
N GLY A 367 4.92 -31.02 -23.32
CA GLY A 367 4.79 -31.38 -21.92
C GLY A 367 5.52 -30.42 -20.94
N LEU A 368 6.70 -29.93 -21.36
CA LEU A 368 7.46 -28.96 -20.57
C LEU A 368 6.76 -27.59 -20.54
N ILE A 369 6.21 -27.15 -21.68
CA ILE A 369 5.43 -25.91 -21.76
C ILE A 369 4.20 -25.98 -20.86
N ARG A 370 3.44 -27.07 -20.94
CA ARG A 370 2.26 -27.29 -20.07
C ARG A 370 2.66 -27.28 -18.59
N ARG A 371 3.73 -27.94 -18.17
CA ARG A 371 4.21 -27.96 -16.79
C ARG A 371 4.64 -26.57 -16.32
N TYR A 372 5.26 -25.77 -17.17
CA TYR A 372 5.66 -24.40 -16.88
C TYR A 372 4.43 -23.50 -16.65
N ARG A 373 3.47 -23.53 -17.55
CA ARG A 373 2.22 -22.76 -17.43
C ARG A 373 1.37 -23.21 -16.23
N ALA A 374 1.38 -24.51 -15.90
CA ALA A 374 0.66 -25.09 -14.77
C ALA A 374 1.20 -24.67 -13.38
N ARG A 375 2.36 -23.97 -13.32
CA ARG A 375 2.80 -23.29 -12.09
C ARG A 375 1.83 -22.19 -11.68
N LEU A 376 1.18 -21.56 -12.66
CA LEU A 376 0.10 -20.58 -12.42
C LEU A 376 -1.21 -21.32 -12.18
N SER A 377 -1.74 -21.16 -10.99
CA SER A 377 -3.02 -21.80 -10.64
C SER A 377 -4.19 -21.16 -11.40
N GLY A 378 -5.15 -21.98 -11.83
CA GLY A 378 -6.38 -21.49 -12.46
C GLY A 378 -7.05 -20.35 -11.67
N PRO A 379 -7.23 -20.50 -10.33
CA PRO A 379 -7.78 -19.43 -9.50
C PRO A 379 -7.01 -18.10 -9.49
N LEU A 380 -5.70 -18.10 -9.74
CA LEU A 380 -4.94 -16.86 -9.90
C LEU A 380 -5.17 -16.25 -11.29
N LEU A 381 -5.07 -17.07 -12.35
CA LEU A 381 -5.35 -16.63 -13.72
C LEU A 381 -6.77 -16.08 -13.85
N ASP A 382 -7.73 -16.68 -13.15
CA ASP A 382 -9.10 -16.18 -13.04
C ASP A 382 -9.21 -14.76 -12.43
N ARG A 383 -8.18 -14.23 -11.82
CA ARG A 383 -8.15 -12.87 -11.24
C ARG A 383 -7.41 -11.86 -12.12
N ILE A 384 -6.81 -12.32 -13.20
CA ILE A 384 -6.19 -11.46 -14.20
C ILE A 384 -7.19 -11.27 -15.34
N ASP A 385 -7.51 -10.02 -15.65
CA ASP A 385 -8.56 -9.69 -16.59
C ASP A 385 -8.07 -9.74 -18.04
N LEU A 386 -6.88 -9.18 -18.31
CA LEU A 386 -6.27 -9.13 -19.65
C LEU A 386 -5.04 -10.03 -19.73
N HIS A 387 -4.94 -10.79 -20.82
CA HIS A 387 -3.77 -11.63 -21.14
C HIS A 387 -3.30 -11.24 -22.55
N ILE A 388 -2.12 -10.63 -22.65
CA ILE A 388 -1.66 -10.00 -23.89
C ILE A 388 -0.34 -10.63 -24.35
N ASN A 389 -0.25 -10.94 -25.64
CA ASN A 389 1.03 -11.27 -26.26
C ASN A 389 1.82 -10.00 -26.56
N VAL A 390 3.09 -9.97 -26.12
CA VAL A 390 4.05 -8.91 -26.38
C VAL A 390 5.15 -9.52 -27.28
N PRO A 391 5.02 -9.46 -28.60
CA PRO A 391 5.98 -10.05 -29.51
C PRO A 391 7.31 -9.31 -29.45
N ALA A 392 8.36 -9.93 -29.99
CA ALA A 392 9.62 -9.22 -30.17
C ALA A 392 9.47 -8.11 -31.22
N VAL A 393 10.03 -6.94 -30.94
CA VAL A 393 9.97 -5.78 -31.85
C VAL A 393 10.81 -6.05 -33.09
N PRO A 394 10.28 -5.87 -34.32
CA PRO A 394 11.04 -5.93 -35.55
C PRO A 394 12.15 -4.87 -35.60
N TYR A 395 13.24 -5.17 -36.31
CA TYR A 395 14.39 -4.24 -36.42
C TYR A 395 13.99 -2.89 -37.02
N GLU A 396 13.10 -2.90 -37.99
CA GLU A 396 12.60 -1.72 -38.67
C GLU A 396 11.88 -0.77 -37.70
N GLU A 397 11.09 -1.32 -36.79
CA GLU A 397 10.41 -0.55 -35.73
C GLU A 397 11.39 0.00 -34.68
N LEU A 398 12.49 -0.71 -34.41
CA LEU A 398 13.54 -0.23 -33.50
C LEU A 398 14.28 0.99 -34.05
N GLN A 399 14.41 1.09 -35.38
CA GLN A 399 15.00 2.26 -36.06
C GLN A 399 14.03 3.43 -36.25
N ALA A 400 12.72 3.19 -36.13
CA ALA A 400 11.71 4.24 -36.21
C ALA A 400 11.96 5.32 -35.13
N GLY A 401 11.55 6.54 -35.42
CA GLY A 401 11.57 7.65 -34.45
C GLY A 401 10.77 7.34 -33.18
N ALA A 402 10.59 8.33 -32.31
CA ALA A 402 9.73 8.20 -31.14
C ALA A 402 8.31 7.80 -31.55
N SER A 403 7.66 6.96 -30.74
CA SER A 403 6.27 6.57 -31.00
C SER A 403 5.35 7.79 -30.93
N PRO A 404 4.34 7.90 -31.81
CA PRO A 404 3.33 8.96 -31.74
C PRO A 404 2.43 8.84 -30.50
N VAL A 405 2.46 7.68 -29.84
CA VAL A 405 1.67 7.40 -28.63
C VAL A 405 2.49 7.82 -27.41
N THR A 406 2.17 8.99 -26.85
CA THR A 406 2.79 9.53 -25.64
C THR A 406 1.99 9.18 -24.39
N SER A 407 2.66 9.13 -23.23
CA SER A 407 1.99 8.98 -21.94
C SER A 407 0.90 10.05 -21.70
N ALA A 408 1.15 11.28 -22.11
CA ALA A 408 0.20 12.37 -21.96
C ALA A 408 -1.13 12.08 -22.69
N ARG A 409 -1.07 11.65 -23.96
CA ARG A 409 -2.28 11.28 -24.73
C ARG A 409 -3.02 10.07 -24.17
N MET A 410 -2.28 9.06 -23.72
CA MET A 410 -2.90 7.89 -23.07
C MET A 410 -3.57 8.32 -21.77
N ARG A 411 -2.90 9.11 -20.95
CA ARG A 411 -3.44 9.63 -19.68
C ARG A 411 -4.72 10.43 -19.88
N GLU A 412 -4.77 11.30 -20.87
CA GLU A 412 -5.98 12.09 -21.20
C GLU A 412 -7.19 11.18 -21.45
N ARG A 413 -7.02 10.12 -22.28
CA ARG A 413 -8.08 9.15 -22.55
C ARG A 413 -8.48 8.33 -21.32
N VAL A 414 -7.49 7.92 -20.54
CA VAL A 414 -7.73 7.21 -19.28
C VAL A 414 -8.51 8.07 -18.30
N LEU A 415 -8.15 9.35 -18.15
CA LEU A 415 -8.84 10.29 -17.27
C LEU A 415 -10.29 10.52 -17.73
N ALA A 416 -10.52 10.69 -19.03
CA ALA A 416 -11.87 10.83 -19.57
C ALA A 416 -12.75 9.60 -19.26
N ALA A 417 -12.24 8.38 -19.48
CA ALA A 417 -12.94 7.15 -19.18
C ALA A 417 -13.20 6.99 -17.66
N ARG A 418 -12.22 7.37 -16.81
CA ARG A 418 -12.38 7.34 -15.36
C ARG A 418 -13.41 8.34 -14.84
N ALA A 419 -13.48 9.53 -15.42
CA ALA A 419 -14.50 10.52 -15.07
C ALA A 419 -15.92 9.99 -15.34
N VAL A 420 -16.13 9.28 -16.48
CA VAL A 420 -17.41 8.61 -16.78
C VAL A 420 -17.75 7.53 -15.75
N GLN A 421 -16.75 6.74 -15.33
CA GLN A 421 -16.94 5.70 -14.31
C GLN A 421 -17.24 6.31 -12.93
N GLN A 422 -16.51 7.34 -12.54
CA GLN A 422 -16.71 8.06 -11.28
C GLN A 422 -18.14 8.64 -11.19
N ALA A 423 -18.61 9.29 -12.25
CA ALA A 423 -19.99 9.79 -12.31
C ALA A 423 -21.03 8.66 -12.27
N ARG A 424 -20.75 7.53 -12.95
CA ARG A 424 -21.65 6.36 -13.01
C ARG A 424 -21.80 5.66 -11.67
N TYR A 425 -20.74 5.62 -10.86
CA TYR A 425 -20.67 4.88 -9.59
C TYR A 425 -20.69 5.77 -8.35
N ALA A 426 -20.96 7.06 -8.49
CA ALA A 426 -20.94 8.03 -7.39
C ALA A 426 -21.78 7.62 -6.17
N GLU A 427 -22.90 6.93 -6.41
CA GLU A 427 -23.81 6.46 -5.34
C GLU A 427 -23.49 5.04 -4.83
N VAL A 428 -22.42 4.41 -5.34
CA VAL A 428 -22.09 3.00 -5.03
C VAL A 428 -20.72 2.93 -4.34
N PRO A 429 -20.66 2.95 -2.99
CA PRO A 429 -19.41 3.11 -2.25
C PRO A 429 -18.33 2.03 -2.52
N TYR A 430 -18.75 0.84 -2.94
CA TYR A 430 -17.88 -0.31 -3.17
C TYR A 430 -17.51 -0.53 -4.66
N CYS A 431 -17.92 0.37 -5.55
CA CYS A 431 -17.63 0.28 -6.98
C CYS A 431 -17.03 1.60 -7.46
N ARG A 432 -15.74 1.61 -7.77
CA ARG A 432 -15.01 2.80 -8.23
C ARG A 432 -14.71 2.74 -9.72
N THR A 433 -14.55 1.52 -10.24
CA THR A 433 -14.10 1.26 -11.60
C THR A 433 -14.88 0.10 -12.24
N ASN A 434 -14.70 -0.07 -13.53
CA ASN A 434 -15.37 -1.17 -14.23
C ASN A 434 -14.86 -2.56 -13.77
N ALA A 435 -13.64 -2.67 -13.24
CA ALA A 435 -13.14 -3.92 -12.66
C ALA A 435 -13.94 -4.37 -11.42
N ASP A 436 -14.59 -3.45 -10.73
CA ASP A 436 -15.39 -3.74 -9.53
C ASP A 436 -16.82 -4.22 -9.86
N LEU A 437 -17.27 -4.07 -11.12
CA LEU A 437 -18.63 -4.44 -11.51
C LEU A 437 -18.94 -5.90 -11.20
N SER A 438 -20.02 -6.15 -10.49
CA SER A 438 -20.49 -7.50 -10.15
C SER A 438 -21.99 -7.55 -9.99
N GLY A 439 -22.57 -8.75 -10.08
CA GLY A 439 -23.99 -8.99 -9.85
C GLY A 439 -24.91 -8.03 -10.66
N SER A 440 -25.84 -7.40 -9.96
CA SER A 440 -26.82 -6.49 -10.55
C SER A 440 -26.22 -5.25 -11.23
N LEU A 441 -25.07 -4.77 -10.73
CA LEU A 441 -24.38 -3.64 -11.35
C LEU A 441 -23.82 -4.00 -12.72
N LEU A 442 -23.29 -5.22 -12.89
CA LEU A 442 -22.82 -5.70 -14.17
C LEU A 442 -23.98 -5.76 -15.17
N GLU A 443 -25.13 -6.32 -14.77
CA GLU A 443 -26.34 -6.39 -15.63
C GLU A 443 -26.87 -4.99 -15.99
N LYS A 444 -26.84 -4.06 -15.03
CA LYS A 444 -27.31 -2.69 -15.23
C LYS A 444 -26.44 -1.91 -16.21
N HIS A 445 -25.11 -2.02 -16.10
CA HIS A 445 -24.16 -1.17 -16.83
C HIS A 445 -23.52 -1.84 -18.06
N CYS A 446 -23.67 -3.16 -18.22
CA CYS A 446 -23.19 -3.91 -19.38
C CYS A 446 -24.37 -4.41 -20.26
N ARG A 447 -25.36 -3.54 -20.44
CA ARG A 447 -26.53 -3.89 -21.32
C ARG A 447 -26.07 -4.04 -22.76
N MET A 448 -26.64 -5.05 -23.45
CA MET A 448 -26.31 -5.39 -24.81
C MET A 448 -27.58 -5.55 -25.63
N GLY A 449 -27.54 -5.16 -26.89
CA GLY A 449 -28.58 -5.42 -27.86
C GLY A 449 -28.64 -6.89 -28.30
N ALA A 450 -29.51 -7.20 -29.24
CA ALA A 450 -29.64 -8.56 -29.79
C ALA A 450 -28.40 -9.00 -30.59
N PRO A 451 -27.76 -8.14 -31.42
CA PRO A 451 -26.54 -8.50 -32.15
C PRO A 451 -25.36 -8.82 -31.22
N GLU A 452 -25.15 -8.00 -30.18
CA GLU A 452 -24.07 -8.17 -29.23
C GLU A 452 -24.22 -9.46 -28.44
N ARG A 453 -25.45 -9.77 -28.01
CA ARG A 453 -25.74 -11.04 -27.31
C ARG A 453 -25.52 -12.26 -28.20
N ALA A 454 -25.89 -12.17 -29.50
CA ALA A 454 -25.65 -13.25 -30.47
C ALA A 454 -24.15 -13.47 -30.68
N PHE A 455 -23.37 -12.40 -30.90
CA PHE A 455 -21.92 -12.46 -31.05
C PHE A 455 -21.25 -13.06 -29.82
N LEU A 456 -21.61 -12.58 -28.62
CA LEU A 456 -21.00 -13.07 -27.38
C LEU A 456 -21.38 -14.55 -27.12
N ARG A 457 -22.60 -14.97 -27.43
CA ARG A 457 -23.03 -16.38 -27.34
C ARG A 457 -22.18 -17.29 -28.23
N GLU A 458 -21.98 -16.90 -29.48
CA GLU A 458 -21.12 -17.64 -30.40
C GLU A 458 -19.68 -17.74 -29.88
N ALA A 459 -19.11 -16.63 -29.39
CA ALA A 459 -17.78 -16.60 -28.81
C ALA A 459 -17.66 -17.51 -27.58
N VAL A 460 -18.63 -17.48 -26.66
CA VAL A 460 -18.66 -18.35 -25.46
C VAL A 460 -18.68 -19.82 -25.86
N GLN A 461 -19.50 -20.19 -26.85
CA GLN A 461 -19.59 -21.59 -27.33
C GLN A 461 -18.33 -22.03 -28.05
N ARG A 462 -17.79 -21.20 -28.96
CA ARG A 462 -16.60 -21.52 -29.77
C ARG A 462 -15.30 -21.61 -28.94
N LEU A 463 -15.15 -20.75 -27.96
CA LEU A 463 -13.95 -20.66 -27.10
C LEU A 463 -14.13 -21.40 -25.78
N ALA A 464 -15.26 -22.08 -25.54
CA ALA A 464 -15.59 -22.78 -24.30
C ALA A 464 -15.34 -21.92 -23.04
N LEU A 465 -15.74 -20.64 -23.08
CA LEU A 465 -15.45 -19.67 -22.01
C LEU A 465 -16.19 -20.01 -20.72
N SER A 466 -15.48 -19.90 -19.59
CA SER A 466 -16.08 -20.04 -18.27
C SER A 466 -17.00 -18.86 -17.92
N ALA A 467 -17.91 -19.02 -16.96
CA ALA A 467 -18.75 -17.94 -16.45
C ALA A 467 -17.91 -16.75 -15.92
N ARG A 468 -16.73 -17.01 -15.39
CA ARG A 468 -15.80 -15.97 -14.93
C ARG A 468 -15.20 -15.21 -16.11
N ALA A 469 -14.76 -15.90 -17.15
CA ALA A 469 -14.27 -15.28 -18.38
C ALA A 469 -15.34 -14.40 -19.03
N TYR A 470 -16.59 -14.88 -19.08
CA TYR A 470 -17.75 -14.11 -19.55
C TYR A 470 -17.90 -12.78 -18.79
N THR A 471 -17.89 -12.82 -17.45
CA THR A 471 -18.01 -11.61 -16.61
C THR A 471 -16.88 -10.63 -16.89
N ARG A 472 -15.63 -11.11 -17.08
CA ARG A 472 -14.48 -10.25 -17.36
C ARG A 472 -14.57 -9.61 -18.73
N ILE A 473 -14.97 -10.37 -19.75
CA ILE A 473 -15.19 -9.82 -21.09
C ILE A 473 -16.19 -8.65 -21.02
N LEU A 474 -17.25 -8.76 -20.24
CA LEU A 474 -18.22 -7.67 -20.08
C LEU A 474 -17.60 -6.43 -19.41
N ARG A 475 -16.82 -6.61 -18.35
CA ARG A 475 -16.12 -5.52 -17.67
C ARG A 475 -15.14 -4.81 -18.60
N ILE A 476 -14.32 -5.57 -19.32
CA ILE A 476 -13.35 -5.05 -20.29
C ILE A 476 -14.09 -4.32 -21.43
N SER A 477 -15.17 -4.92 -21.98
CA SER A 477 -15.96 -4.30 -23.03
C SER A 477 -16.60 -2.98 -22.59
N ARG A 478 -17.05 -2.89 -21.32
CA ARG A 478 -17.55 -1.63 -20.76
C ARG A 478 -16.44 -0.57 -20.70
N THR A 479 -15.23 -0.96 -20.31
CA THR A 479 -14.08 -0.06 -20.29
C THR A 479 -13.70 0.41 -21.69
N ILE A 480 -13.70 -0.48 -22.67
CA ILE A 480 -13.43 -0.12 -24.07
C ILE A 480 -14.49 0.84 -24.60
N ALA A 481 -15.77 0.60 -24.27
CA ALA A 481 -16.86 1.51 -24.67
C ALA A 481 -16.72 2.89 -23.98
N ASP A 482 -16.29 2.96 -22.71
CA ASP A 482 -16.01 4.23 -22.02
C ASP A 482 -14.86 4.98 -22.68
N LEU A 483 -13.77 4.29 -23.05
CA LEU A 483 -12.65 4.86 -23.81
C LEU A 483 -13.05 5.35 -25.22
N ALA A 484 -14.06 4.74 -25.82
CA ALA A 484 -14.64 5.14 -27.11
C ALA A 484 -15.71 6.23 -26.98
N GLY A 485 -16.05 6.69 -25.75
CA GLY A 485 -17.13 7.64 -25.50
C GLY A 485 -18.53 7.07 -25.81
N SER A 486 -18.70 5.73 -25.84
CA SER A 486 -19.96 5.06 -26.18
C SER A 486 -20.78 4.75 -24.94
N GLU A 487 -22.08 5.11 -24.97
CA GLU A 487 -23.01 4.78 -23.88
C GLU A 487 -23.29 3.28 -23.78
N SER A 488 -23.29 2.56 -24.90
CA SER A 488 -23.59 1.13 -24.99
C SER A 488 -22.37 0.31 -25.43
N ILE A 489 -22.37 -0.96 -25.03
CA ILE A 489 -21.37 -1.92 -25.50
C ILE A 489 -21.83 -2.38 -26.90
N GLY A 490 -20.95 -2.23 -27.90
CA GLY A 490 -21.16 -2.73 -29.25
C GLY A 490 -20.29 -3.95 -29.57
N VAL A 491 -20.56 -4.61 -30.69
CA VAL A 491 -19.80 -5.78 -31.19
C VAL A 491 -18.29 -5.51 -31.29
N PRO A 492 -17.81 -4.34 -31.77
CA PRO A 492 -16.39 -4.05 -31.81
C PRO A 492 -15.73 -4.06 -30.40
N HIS A 493 -16.42 -3.56 -29.38
CA HIS A 493 -15.90 -3.54 -28.00
C HIS A 493 -15.78 -4.96 -27.44
N LEU A 494 -16.74 -5.84 -27.73
CA LEU A 494 -16.69 -7.27 -27.37
C LEU A 494 -15.54 -7.99 -28.07
N ALA A 495 -15.36 -7.73 -29.38
CA ALA A 495 -14.30 -8.35 -30.17
C ALA A 495 -12.92 -7.96 -29.66
N GLU A 496 -12.69 -6.68 -29.34
CA GLU A 496 -11.45 -6.18 -28.73
C GLU A 496 -11.23 -6.81 -27.34
N ALA A 497 -12.24 -6.87 -26.50
CA ALA A 497 -12.16 -7.48 -25.17
C ALA A 497 -11.79 -8.97 -25.23
N ILE A 498 -12.39 -9.74 -26.15
CA ILE A 498 -12.05 -11.14 -26.39
C ILE A 498 -10.62 -11.24 -26.94
N GLY A 499 -10.18 -10.28 -27.77
CA GLY A 499 -8.82 -10.17 -28.29
C GLY A 499 -7.78 -10.04 -27.18
N CYS A 500 -8.14 -9.36 -26.10
CA CYS A 500 -7.28 -9.16 -24.93
C CYS A 500 -7.19 -10.38 -23.98
N ARG A 501 -7.71 -11.54 -24.34
CA ARG A 501 -7.70 -12.75 -23.50
C ARG A 501 -7.09 -13.96 -24.24
N VAL A 502 -5.81 -13.84 -24.57
CA VAL A 502 -5.10 -14.82 -25.39
C VAL A 502 -5.10 -16.23 -24.77
N LEU A 503 -4.93 -16.35 -23.44
CA LEU A 503 -4.90 -17.65 -22.78
C LEU A 503 -6.24 -18.41 -22.81
N ASP A 504 -7.36 -17.73 -22.97
CA ASP A 504 -8.67 -18.39 -23.10
C ASP A 504 -8.86 -19.03 -24.51
N ARG A 505 -8.03 -18.67 -25.48
CA ARG A 505 -8.06 -19.21 -26.84
C ARG A 505 -7.12 -20.39 -27.05
N GLU A 506 -6.06 -20.48 -26.24
CA GLU A 506 -5.13 -21.58 -26.24
C GLU A 506 -5.66 -22.67 -25.31
N ALA A 507 -6.10 -23.80 -25.85
CA ALA A 507 -6.44 -24.96 -25.03
C ALA A 507 -5.20 -25.36 -24.20
N PHE A 508 -5.33 -25.30 -22.88
CA PHE A 508 -4.25 -25.69 -21.94
C PHE A 508 -3.95 -27.20 -22.02
#